data_a66fe0a946a9bafad90c7efe27011426
#
_entry.id   a66fe0a946a9bafad90c7efe27011426
#
_cell.length_a   1.000
_cell.length_b   1.000
_cell.length_c   1.000
_cell.angle_alpha   90.00
_cell.angle_beta   90.00
_cell.angle_gamma   90.00
#
_symmetry.space_group_name_H-M   'P 1'
#
loop_
_entity.id
_entity.type
_entity.pdbx_description
1 polymer ?
#
loop_
_entity_poly.entity_id
_entity_poly.type
_entity_poly.pdbx_seq_one_letter_code
_entity_poly.pdbx_strand_id
1 'polypeptide(L)'
;MIRENNITILGGSFNPIHNGHIEMAKCAARQYNLENIVFMPNKSTYYKDNDAFVSDEDRINMLKLAIEDYDYMSVSDMEIRRGGVTHTIDTIRELKEEDPDRKIYFIIGGDSLEWVEKWVDADELLGSVTFLTAVRGKTDRTRSKSIIEGIYSRHTDAAILLLDMKDYPMSSTDIRNKAAEGGDISDMVPVKVAEYIKEKGLYRRNSDGDR
;
A
#
# COMPACT_ATOMS: atom_id res chain seq x y z
N MET A 1 9.46 -19.86 17.89
CA MET A 1 10.01 -20.35 16.60
C MET A 1 9.64 -19.31 15.58
N ILE A 2 10.61 -18.56 15.11
CA ILE A 2 10.47 -17.53 14.07
C ILE A 2 10.07 -18.28 12.79
N ARG A 3 8.96 -17.90 12.21
CA ARG A 3 8.54 -18.43 10.90
C ARG A 3 9.32 -17.64 9.83
N GLU A 4 10.52 -18.05 9.55
CA GLU A 4 11.48 -17.36 8.65
C GLU A 4 10.99 -17.21 7.21
N ASN A 5 9.84 -17.78 6.85
CA ASN A 5 9.39 -17.90 5.47
C ASN A 5 8.13 -17.10 5.11
N ASN A 6 7.77 -16.10 5.91
CA ASN A 6 6.60 -15.27 5.62
C ASN A 6 7.01 -13.84 5.26
N ILE A 7 6.36 -13.28 4.24
CA ILE A 7 6.46 -11.85 3.92
C ILE A 7 5.06 -11.26 3.86
N THR A 8 4.91 -10.05 4.38
CA THR A 8 3.67 -9.28 4.28
C THR A 8 3.94 -8.03 3.46
N ILE A 9 3.26 -7.87 2.35
CA ILE A 9 3.46 -6.75 1.44
C ILE A 9 2.30 -5.77 1.59
N LEU A 10 2.63 -4.51 1.76
CA LEU A 10 1.73 -3.38 1.57
C LEU A 10 2.18 -2.64 0.32
N GLY A 11 1.49 -2.91 -0.80
CA GLY A 11 1.74 -2.27 -2.08
C GLY A 11 0.99 -0.94 -2.23
N GLY A 12 1.56 0.00 -2.97
CA GLY A 12 0.88 1.26 -3.24
C GLY A 12 1.76 2.31 -3.92
N SER A 13 1.14 3.42 -4.33
CA SER A 13 1.90 4.54 -4.88
C SER A 13 2.65 5.33 -3.80
N PHE A 14 2.12 5.39 -2.58
CA PHE A 14 2.66 6.16 -1.45
C PHE A 14 3.09 7.57 -1.83
N ASN A 15 2.17 8.31 -2.42
CA ASN A 15 2.41 9.66 -2.94
C ASN A 15 1.51 10.73 -2.26
N PRO A 16 1.79 11.05 -0.96
CA PRO A 16 2.74 10.43 -0.04
C PRO A 16 2.19 9.22 0.74
N ILE A 17 3.07 8.55 1.49
CA ILE A 17 2.67 7.68 2.60
C ILE A 17 1.94 8.52 3.65
N HIS A 18 0.96 7.92 4.36
CA HIS A 18 0.19 8.60 5.39
C HIS A 18 -0.16 7.68 6.57
N ASN A 19 -0.69 8.28 7.64
CA ASN A 19 -1.00 7.59 8.89
C ASN A 19 -1.96 6.39 8.69
N GLY A 20 -2.86 6.46 7.70
CA GLY A 20 -3.74 5.35 7.34
C GLY A 20 -2.98 4.11 6.84
N HIS A 21 -1.91 4.30 6.05
CA HIS A 21 -1.05 3.18 5.61
C HIS A 21 -0.30 2.55 6.78
N ILE A 22 0.25 3.37 7.68
CA ILE A 22 0.94 2.89 8.87
C ILE A 22 -0.01 2.10 9.78
N GLU A 23 -1.23 2.61 10.00
CA GLU A 23 -2.21 1.90 10.83
C GLU A 23 -2.65 0.58 10.18
N MET A 24 -2.77 0.52 8.85
CA MET A 24 -3.05 -0.71 8.12
C MET A 24 -1.98 -1.78 8.39
N ALA A 25 -0.71 -1.41 8.29
CA ALA A 25 0.42 -2.28 8.61
C ALA A 25 0.40 -2.72 10.08
N LYS A 26 0.18 -1.78 11.01
CA LYS A 26 0.06 -2.08 12.46
C LYS A 26 -1.11 -3.01 12.78
N CYS A 27 -2.25 -2.83 12.13
CA CYS A 27 -3.39 -3.72 12.28
C CYS A 27 -3.06 -5.14 11.80
N ALA A 28 -2.41 -5.28 10.65
CA ALA A 28 -1.98 -6.57 10.12
C ALA A 28 -1.03 -7.28 11.10
N ALA A 29 0.00 -6.56 11.60
CA ALA A 29 0.92 -7.08 12.59
C ALA A 29 0.19 -7.60 13.84
N ARG A 30 -0.71 -6.80 14.41
CA ARG A 30 -1.43 -7.15 15.66
C ARG A 30 -2.43 -8.29 15.47
N GLN A 31 -3.23 -8.26 14.40
CA GLN A 31 -4.36 -9.20 14.25
C GLN A 31 -3.91 -10.56 13.79
N TYR A 32 -2.83 -10.65 13.03
CA TYR A 32 -2.34 -11.90 12.43
C TYR A 32 -0.93 -12.29 12.88
N ASN A 33 -0.37 -11.57 13.87
CA ASN A 33 0.97 -11.80 14.39
C ASN A 33 2.03 -11.86 13.28
N LEU A 34 2.04 -10.83 12.41
CA LEU A 34 2.96 -10.73 11.29
C LEU A 34 4.16 -9.85 11.69
N GLU A 35 5.36 -10.37 11.46
CA GLU A 35 6.62 -9.78 11.95
C GLU A 35 7.45 -9.13 10.84
N ASN A 36 7.07 -9.30 9.57
CA ASN A 36 7.83 -8.77 8.44
C ASN A 36 6.87 -8.09 7.46
N ILE A 37 6.70 -6.78 7.61
CA ILE A 37 5.84 -5.97 6.74
C ILE A 37 6.69 -5.10 5.83
N VAL A 38 6.56 -5.32 4.54
CA VAL A 38 7.34 -4.66 3.50
C VAL A 38 6.44 -3.66 2.77
N PHE A 39 6.76 -2.38 2.89
CA PHE A 39 6.18 -1.33 2.06
C PHE A 39 6.83 -1.37 0.69
N MET A 40 6.04 -1.59 -0.33
CA MET A 40 6.52 -1.75 -1.70
C MET A 40 5.90 -0.70 -2.61
N PRO A 41 6.62 0.41 -2.86
CA PRO A 41 6.14 1.43 -3.77
C PRO A 41 6.18 0.91 -5.20
N ASN A 42 5.04 1.02 -5.90
CA ASN A 42 4.98 0.69 -7.31
C ASN A 42 5.80 1.67 -8.16
N LYS A 43 6.27 1.23 -9.31
CA LYS A 43 6.84 2.15 -10.30
C LYS A 43 5.76 3.12 -10.74
N SER A 44 6.06 4.42 -10.77
CA SER A 44 5.18 5.44 -11.31
C SER A 44 4.72 5.05 -12.70
N THR A 45 3.44 4.78 -12.89
CA THR A 45 2.89 4.55 -14.22
C THR A 45 2.62 5.88 -14.90
N TYR A 46 2.98 6.01 -16.17
CA TYR A 46 2.81 7.18 -17.03
C TYR A 46 1.36 7.66 -17.20
N TYR A 47 0.37 6.95 -16.62
CA TYR A 47 -1.05 7.26 -16.76
C TYR A 47 -1.57 8.40 -15.88
N LYS A 48 -0.70 9.01 -15.11
CA LYS A 48 -1.05 10.22 -14.36
C LYS A 48 -0.12 11.34 -14.79
N ASP A 49 -0.40 11.91 -15.94
CA ASP A 49 0.03 13.27 -16.31
C ASP A 49 -0.51 14.27 -15.27
N ASN A 50 0.10 14.27 -14.11
CA ASN A 50 -0.18 15.26 -13.08
C ASN A 50 1.16 15.69 -12.50
N ASP A 51 1.45 16.98 -12.58
CA ASP A 51 2.54 17.70 -11.90
C ASP A 51 2.63 17.43 -10.37
N ALA A 52 1.70 16.66 -9.82
CA ALA A 52 1.62 16.27 -8.43
C ALA A 52 2.36 14.96 -8.09
N PHE A 53 3.06 14.31 -9.05
CA PHE A 53 3.81 13.09 -8.79
C PHE A 53 5.26 13.42 -8.45
N VAL A 54 5.68 13.06 -7.23
CA VAL A 54 7.07 13.21 -6.80
C VAL A 54 7.92 12.04 -7.28
N SER A 55 9.26 12.20 -7.24
CA SER A 55 10.20 11.18 -7.69
C SER A 55 10.05 9.87 -6.92
N ASP A 56 10.46 8.76 -7.55
CA ASP A 56 10.52 7.46 -6.88
C ASP A 56 11.43 7.52 -5.65
N GLU A 57 12.53 8.30 -5.72
CA GLU A 57 13.45 8.51 -4.62
C GLU A 57 12.77 9.24 -3.43
N ASP A 58 12.01 10.30 -3.69
CA ASP A 58 11.27 11.00 -2.63
C ASP A 58 10.23 10.09 -1.97
N ARG A 59 9.53 9.26 -2.74
CA ARG A 59 8.56 8.29 -2.20
C ARG A 59 9.23 7.25 -1.29
N ILE A 60 10.40 6.71 -1.72
CA ILE A 60 11.21 5.79 -0.91
C ILE A 60 11.71 6.48 0.37
N ASN A 61 12.19 7.72 0.28
CA ASN A 61 12.67 8.47 1.44
C ASN A 61 11.54 8.75 2.44
N MET A 62 10.38 9.17 1.96
CA MET A 62 9.20 9.35 2.82
C MET A 62 8.77 8.03 3.49
N LEU A 63 8.82 6.90 2.78
CA LEU A 63 8.55 5.58 3.36
C LEU A 63 9.53 5.24 4.47
N LYS A 64 10.84 5.39 4.24
CA LYS A 64 11.88 5.13 5.25
C LYS A 64 11.69 5.97 6.49
N LEU A 65 11.42 7.27 6.34
CA LEU A 65 11.15 8.18 7.45
C LEU A 65 9.87 7.80 8.22
N ALA A 66 8.85 7.31 7.51
CA ALA A 66 7.59 6.94 8.11
C ALA A 66 7.66 5.70 9.01
N ILE A 67 8.60 4.79 8.72
CA ILE A 67 8.67 3.48 9.39
C ILE A 67 9.92 3.29 10.25
N GLU A 68 10.79 4.27 10.38
CA GLU A 68 12.09 4.11 11.06
C GLU A 68 11.99 3.66 12.53
N ASP A 69 10.84 3.93 13.19
CA ASP A 69 10.58 3.54 14.57
C ASP A 69 9.95 2.13 14.71
N TYR A 70 9.85 1.36 13.61
CA TYR A 70 9.19 0.05 13.59
C TYR A 70 10.13 -1.05 13.08
N ASP A 71 10.74 -1.82 13.97
CA ASP A 71 11.73 -2.86 13.65
C ASP A 71 11.18 -3.98 12.74
N TYR A 72 9.84 -4.17 12.70
CA TYR A 72 9.17 -5.17 11.87
C TYR A 72 8.66 -4.63 10.54
N MET A 73 8.97 -3.38 10.20
CA MET A 73 8.62 -2.74 8.94
C MET A 73 9.88 -2.46 8.12
N SER A 74 9.78 -2.64 6.81
CA SER A 74 10.88 -2.35 5.87
C SER A 74 10.34 -1.78 4.56
N VAL A 75 11.23 -1.25 3.73
CA VAL A 75 10.90 -0.75 2.39
C VAL A 75 11.64 -1.58 1.36
N SER A 76 10.93 -2.03 0.32
CA SER A 76 11.53 -2.65 -0.86
C SER A 76 11.28 -1.82 -2.09
N ASP A 77 12.30 -1.56 -2.86
CA ASP A 77 12.26 -0.86 -4.15
C ASP A 77 12.15 -1.81 -5.35
N MET A 78 11.81 -3.09 -5.11
CA MET A 78 11.77 -4.17 -6.11
C MET A 78 10.98 -3.76 -7.36
N GLU A 79 9.76 -3.28 -7.22
CA GLU A 79 8.92 -2.86 -8.35
C GLU A 79 9.47 -1.64 -9.08
N ILE A 80 10.09 -0.72 -8.36
CA ILE A 80 10.75 0.46 -8.94
C ILE A 80 11.97 0.01 -9.77
N ARG A 81 12.81 -0.88 -9.24
CA ARG A 81 14.00 -1.42 -9.95
C ARG A 81 13.62 -2.26 -11.16
N ARG A 82 12.56 -3.07 -11.05
CA ARG A 82 12.05 -3.83 -12.20
C ARG A 82 11.62 -2.91 -13.33
N GLY A 83 11.04 -1.75 -13.02
CA GLY A 83 10.59 -0.79 -14.02
C GLY A 83 9.34 -1.25 -14.79
N GLY A 84 8.96 -0.47 -15.81
CA GLY A 84 7.78 -0.81 -16.62
C GLY A 84 6.46 -0.62 -15.88
N VAL A 85 5.39 -1.25 -16.40
CA VAL A 85 4.08 -1.28 -15.74
C VAL A 85 4.12 -2.31 -14.62
N THR A 86 3.73 -1.91 -13.42
CA THR A 86 3.68 -2.80 -12.27
C THR A 86 2.38 -3.61 -12.28
N HIS A 87 2.49 -4.93 -12.32
CA HIS A 87 1.43 -5.86 -12.02
C HIS A 87 1.77 -6.65 -10.76
N THR A 88 0.84 -6.78 -9.84
CA THR A 88 1.08 -7.46 -8.56
C THR A 88 1.55 -8.90 -8.76
N ILE A 89 1.02 -9.60 -9.76
CA ILE A 89 1.41 -10.98 -10.05
C ILE A 89 2.89 -11.12 -10.39
N ASP A 90 3.51 -10.15 -11.09
CA ASP A 90 4.93 -10.21 -11.43
C ASP A 90 5.79 -10.14 -10.16
N THR A 91 5.38 -9.36 -9.18
CA THR A 91 6.04 -9.28 -7.87
C THR A 91 5.92 -10.60 -7.10
N ILE A 92 4.76 -11.22 -7.15
CA ILE A 92 4.53 -12.51 -6.48
C ILE A 92 5.36 -13.63 -7.13
N ARG A 93 5.42 -13.66 -8.48
CA ARG A 93 6.24 -14.62 -9.22
C ARG A 93 7.72 -14.47 -8.85
N GLU A 94 8.26 -13.25 -8.86
CA GLU A 94 9.65 -12.96 -8.50
C GLU A 94 9.98 -13.44 -7.07
N LEU A 95 9.09 -13.18 -6.10
CA LEU A 95 9.25 -13.65 -4.72
C LEU A 95 9.15 -15.18 -4.58
N LYS A 96 8.34 -15.84 -5.40
CA LYS A 96 8.19 -17.29 -5.43
C LYS A 96 9.34 -17.97 -6.17
N GLU A 97 9.97 -17.32 -7.14
CA GLU A 97 11.21 -17.80 -7.77
C GLU A 97 12.38 -17.83 -6.79
N GLU A 98 12.47 -16.80 -5.91
CA GLU A 98 13.49 -16.79 -4.85
C GLU A 98 13.25 -17.90 -3.81
N ASP A 99 11.99 -18.15 -3.44
CA ASP A 99 11.58 -19.13 -2.44
C ASP A 99 10.15 -19.64 -2.73
N PRO A 100 10.01 -20.82 -3.37
CA PRO A 100 8.71 -21.38 -3.74
C PRO A 100 7.76 -21.64 -2.58
N ASP A 101 8.30 -21.91 -1.38
CA ASP A 101 7.52 -22.21 -0.17
C ASP A 101 7.16 -20.95 0.64
N ARG A 102 7.62 -19.77 0.21
CA ARG A 102 7.35 -18.50 0.88
C ARG A 102 5.85 -18.24 0.98
N LYS A 103 5.37 -17.99 2.18
CA LYS A 103 3.99 -17.53 2.42
C LYS A 103 3.93 -16.03 2.25
N ILE A 104 3.08 -15.58 1.35
CA ILE A 104 2.92 -14.17 1.03
C ILE A 104 1.54 -13.70 1.51
N TYR A 105 1.55 -12.68 2.36
CA TYR A 105 0.37 -11.90 2.71
C TYR A 105 0.40 -10.59 1.92
N PHE A 106 -0.73 -10.20 1.36
CA PHE A 106 -0.81 -8.97 0.57
C PHE A 106 -1.93 -8.07 1.12
N ILE A 107 -1.55 -6.91 1.66
CA ILE A 107 -2.47 -5.97 2.28
C ILE A 107 -3.08 -5.08 1.19
N ILE A 108 -4.42 -5.00 1.15
CA ILE A 108 -5.18 -4.15 0.24
C ILE A 108 -6.24 -3.34 0.98
N GLY A 109 -6.62 -2.20 0.40
CA GLY A 109 -7.81 -1.47 0.83
C GLY A 109 -9.09 -2.17 0.39
N GLY A 110 -10.21 -1.86 1.06
CA GLY A 110 -11.53 -2.41 0.69
C GLY A 110 -11.93 -2.09 -0.75
N ASP A 111 -11.57 -0.91 -1.26
CA ASP A 111 -11.83 -0.53 -2.65
C ASP A 111 -11.10 -1.44 -3.64
N SER A 112 -9.89 -1.89 -3.32
CA SER A 112 -9.12 -2.80 -4.16
C SER A 112 -9.72 -4.20 -4.21
N LEU A 113 -10.38 -4.65 -3.14
CA LEU A 113 -11.06 -5.94 -3.08
C LEU A 113 -12.15 -6.08 -4.16
N GLU A 114 -12.83 -4.98 -4.49
CA GLU A 114 -13.89 -4.98 -5.52
C GLU A 114 -13.35 -5.21 -6.93
N TRP A 115 -12.06 -4.99 -7.13
CA TRP A 115 -11.41 -5.04 -8.43
C TRP A 115 -10.37 -6.14 -8.55
N VAL A 116 -10.07 -6.88 -7.46
CA VAL A 116 -8.99 -7.87 -7.45
C VAL A 116 -9.13 -8.95 -8.52
N GLU A 117 -10.35 -9.37 -8.84
CA GLU A 117 -10.63 -10.32 -9.93
C GLU A 117 -10.37 -9.76 -11.34
N LYS A 118 -10.14 -8.44 -11.48
CA LYS A 118 -9.77 -7.77 -12.74
C LYS A 118 -8.29 -7.47 -12.86
N TRP A 119 -7.52 -7.84 -11.85
CA TRP A 119 -6.08 -7.69 -11.93
C TRP A 119 -5.49 -8.70 -12.91
N VAL A 120 -4.31 -8.39 -13.42
CA VAL A 120 -3.62 -9.29 -14.36
C VAL A 120 -3.37 -10.63 -13.69
N ASP A 121 -3.71 -11.71 -14.39
CA ASP A 121 -3.58 -13.10 -13.92
C ASP A 121 -4.20 -13.33 -12.53
N ALA A 122 -5.41 -12.79 -12.32
CA ALA A 122 -6.12 -12.80 -11.04
C ALA A 122 -6.30 -14.22 -10.46
N ASP A 123 -6.56 -15.23 -11.28
CA ASP A 123 -6.71 -16.62 -10.85
C ASP A 123 -5.43 -17.13 -10.15
N GLU A 124 -4.29 -16.92 -10.80
CA GLU A 124 -2.98 -17.29 -10.23
C GLU A 124 -2.69 -16.48 -8.97
N LEU A 125 -2.96 -15.18 -9.01
CA LEU A 125 -2.71 -14.28 -7.89
C LEU A 125 -3.53 -14.66 -6.66
N LEU A 126 -4.83 -14.93 -6.82
CA LEU A 126 -5.73 -15.31 -5.74
C LEU A 126 -5.34 -16.63 -5.08
N GLY A 127 -4.78 -17.58 -5.86
CA GLY A 127 -4.25 -18.85 -5.33
C GLY A 127 -2.84 -18.77 -4.74
N SER A 128 -2.11 -17.67 -5.00
CA SER A 128 -0.68 -17.56 -4.63
C SER A 128 -0.44 -16.80 -3.32
N VAL A 129 -1.39 -15.98 -2.88
CA VAL A 129 -1.24 -15.13 -1.70
C VAL A 129 -2.44 -15.19 -0.77
N THR A 130 -2.24 -14.83 0.50
CA THR A 130 -3.35 -14.50 1.41
C THR A 130 -3.57 -13.00 1.39
N PHE A 131 -4.72 -12.55 0.88
CA PHE A 131 -5.08 -11.14 0.95
C PHE A 131 -5.54 -10.73 2.33
N LEU A 132 -5.07 -9.59 2.80
CA LEU A 132 -5.53 -8.93 4.02
C LEU A 132 -6.27 -7.65 3.61
N THR A 133 -7.59 -7.65 3.67
CA THR A 133 -8.38 -6.50 3.22
C THR A 133 -8.83 -5.63 4.37
N ALA A 134 -8.49 -4.35 4.33
CA ALA A 134 -8.86 -3.38 5.33
C ALA A 134 -10.36 -3.04 5.25
N VAL A 135 -11.07 -3.17 6.37
CA VAL A 135 -12.50 -2.83 6.49
C VAL A 135 -12.71 -1.79 7.58
N ARG A 136 -13.61 -0.84 7.31
CA ARG A 136 -13.91 0.30 8.17
C ARG A 136 -15.37 0.24 8.63
N GLY A 137 -15.56 -0.14 9.88
CA GLY A 137 -16.91 -0.23 10.47
C GLY A 137 -17.77 -1.38 9.93
N LYS A 138 -19.02 -1.42 10.38
CA LYS A 138 -19.95 -2.54 10.12
C LYS A 138 -20.40 -2.65 8.66
N THR A 139 -20.66 -1.52 8.02
CA THR A 139 -21.16 -1.48 6.64
C THR A 139 -20.12 -2.01 5.65
N ASP A 140 -18.89 -1.54 5.72
CA ASP A 140 -17.77 -2.04 4.93
C ASP A 140 -17.53 -3.52 5.17
N ARG A 141 -17.59 -3.96 6.43
CA ARG A 141 -17.41 -5.37 6.78
C ARG A 141 -18.48 -6.26 6.13
N THR A 142 -19.75 -5.83 6.12
CA THR A 142 -20.84 -6.59 5.51
C THR A 142 -20.65 -6.67 3.99
N ARG A 143 -20.33 -5.53 3.36
CA ARG A 143 -20.04 -5.46 1.92
C ARG A 143 -18.85 -6.35 1.53
N SER A 144 -17.74 -6.23 2.26
CA SER A 144 -16.54 -7.03 2.00
C SER A 144 -16.79 -8.52 2.14
N LYS A 145 -17.58 -8.96 3.15
CA LYS A 145 -17.95 -10.36 3.30
C LYS A 145 -18.72 -10.89 2.07
N SER A 146 -19.70 -10.14 1.58
CA SER A 146 -20.46 -10.53 0.39
C SER A 146 -19.59 -10.65 -0.85
N ILE A 147 -18.62 -9.73 -1.02
CA ILE A 147 -17.65 -9.79 -2.12
C ILE A 147 -16.76 -11.03 -1.97
N ILE A 148 -16.24 -11.29 -0.77
CA ILE A 148 -15.40 -12.47 -0.49
C ILE A 148 -16.14 -13.78 -0.75
N GLU A 149 -17.40 -13.90 -0.33
CA GLU A 149 -18.25 -15.05 -0.63
C GLU A 149 -18.40 -15.24 -2.16
N GLY A 150 -18.58 -14.15 -2.89
CA GLY A 150 -18.60 -14.18 -4.36
C GLY A 150 -17.28 -14.66 -4.96
N ILE A 151 -16.14 -14.19 -4.46
CA ILE A 151 -14.80 -14.61 -4.91
C ILE A 151 -14.61 -16.11 -4.61
N TYR A 152 -14.90 -16.58 -3.41
CA TYR A 152 -14.76 -18.00 -3.03
C TYR A 152 -15.63 -18.95 -3.86
N SER A 153 -16.76 -18.49 -4.38
CA SER A 153 -17.60 -19.31 -5.27
C SER A 153 -16.97 -19.54 -6.64
N ARG A 154 -16.03 -18.69 -7.06
CA ARG A 154 -15.36 -18.74 -8.36
C ARG A 154 -13.89 -19.20 -8.26
N HIS A 155 -13.24 -18.89 -7.15
CA HIS A 155 -11.81 -19.15 -6.90
C HIS A 155 -11.67 -19.92 -5.58
N THR A 156 -11.70 -21.25 -5.66
CA THR A 156 -11.69 -22.13 -4.48
C THR A 156 -10.40 -22.08 -3.66
N ASP A 157 -9.30 -21.68 -4.29
CA ASP A 157 -7.98 -21.59 -3.67
C ASP A 157 -7.67 -20.19 -3.10
N ALA A 158 -8.58 -19.23 -3.28
CA ALA A 158 -8.40 -17.89 -2.76
C ALA A 158 -8.39 -17.89 -1.21
N ALA A 159 -7.53 -17.05 -0.64
CA ALA A 159 -7.45 -16.82 0.80
C ALA A 159 -7.55 -15.32 1.09
N ILE A 160 -8.64 -14.89 1.73
CA ILE A 160 -8.90 -13.47 2.03
C ILE A 160 -9.33 -13.33 3.48
N LEU A 161 -8.59 -12.51 4.22
CA LEU A 161 -8.83 -12.20 5.62
C LEU A 161 -9.18 -10.72 5.79
N LEU A 162 -10.02 -10.40 6.77
CA LEU A 162 -10.44 -9.02 7.05
C LEU A 162 -9.53 -8.39 8.11
N LEU A 163 -9.02 -7.20 7.82
CA LEU A 163 -8.34 -6.34 8.78
C LEU A 163 -9.35 -5.34 9.37
N ASP A 164 -9.66 -5.47 10.65
CA ASP A 164 -10.51 -4.52 11.35
C ASP A 164 -9.71 -3.26 11.70
N MET A 165 -10.03 -2.17 11.04
CA MET A 165 -9.38 -0.87 11.25
C MET A 165 -10.33 0.15 11.85
N LYS A 166 -9.75 1.10 12.59
CA LYS A 166 -10.43 2.38 12.84
C LYS A 166 -10.56 3.14 11.53
N ASP A 167 -11.59 3.96 11.44
CA ASP A 167 -11.73 4.82 10.28
C ASP A 167 -10.61 5.88 10.26
N TYR A 168 -9.91 5.95 9.15
CA TYR A 168 -8.92 6.98 8.84
C TYR A 168 -9.38 7.68 7.56
N PRO A 169 -10.21 8.72 7.68
CA PRO A 169 -10.79 9.41 6.52
C PRO A 169 -9.76 10.34 5.87
N MET A 170 -8.73 9.76 5.28
CA MET A 170 -7.71 10.50 4.55
C MET A 170 -7.21 9.73 3.35
N SER A 171 -6.83 10.44 2.31
CA SER A 171 -6.19 9.89 1.13
C SER A 171 -4.92 10.67 0.78
N SER A 172 -4.01 10.05 0.03
CA SER A 172 -2.84 10.77 -0.50
C SER A 172 -3.26 11.97 -1.36
N THR A 173 -4.41 11.92 -2.01
CA THR A 173 -4.95 13.04 -2.80
C THR A 173 -5.32 14.23 -1.91
N ASP A 174 -6.01 13.98 -0.80
CA ASP A 174 -6.37 15.05 0.16
C ASP A 174 -5.12 15.72 0.73
N ILE A 175 -4.10 14.91 1.05
CA ILE A 175 -2.81 15.40 1.57
C ILE A 175 -2.12 16.29 0.54
N ARG A 176 -2.03 15.85 -0.73
CA ARG A 176 -1.42 16.66 -1.80
C ARG A 176 -2.16 17.98 -2.01
N ASN A 177 -3.48 17.95 -2.03
CA ASN A 177 -4.30 19.15 -2.18
C ASN A 177 -4.06 20.13 -1.03
N LYS A 178 -4.08 19.64 0.21
CA LYS A 178 -3.83 20.47 1.40
C LYS A 178 -2.42 21.05 1.42
N ALA A 179 -1.41 20.26 1.04
CA ALA A 179 -0.03 20.71 0.92
C ALA A 179 0.16 21.75 -0.20
N ALA A 180 -0.51 21.57 -1.35
CA ALA A 180 -0.49 22.51 -2.48
C ALA A 180 -1.05 23.90 -2.11
N GLU A 181 -1.98 23.95 -1.16
CA GLU A 181 -2.58 25.17 -0.61
C GLU A 181 -1.75 25.76 0.55
N GLY A 182 -0.63 25.12 0.92
CA GLY A 182 0.20 25.54 2.05
C GLY A 182 -0.39 25.19 3.42
N GLY A 183 -1.40 24.30 3.45
CA GLY A 183 -2.04 23.84 4.68
C GLY A 183 -1.15 22.89 5.49
N ASP A 184 -1.40 22.84 6.80
CA ASP A 184 -0.69 21.93 7.71
C ASP A 184 -1.17 20.48 7.51
N ILE A 185 -0.25 19.56 7.24
CA ILE A 185 -0.50 18.11 7.02
C ILE A 185 0.05 17.24 8.15
N SER A 186 0.50 17.83 9.25
CA SER A 186 1.16 17.12 10.36
C SER A 186 0.27 16.10 11.08
N ASP A 187 -1.04 16.25 10.99
CA ASP A 187 -2.05 15.33 11.51
C ASP A 187 -2.35 14.14 10.55
N MET A 188 -1.96 14.26 9.29
CA MET A 188 -2.28 13.28 8.23
C MET A 188 -1.14 12.32 7.91
N VAL A 189 0.11 12.74 8.09
CA VAL A 189 1.31 11.96 7.82
C VAL A 189 2.20 11.90 9.05
N PRO A 190 3.15 10.94 9.16
CA PRO A 190 4.16 10.96 10.21
C PRO A 190 4.93 12.29 10.20
N VAL A 191 5.30 12.77 11.38
CA VAL A 191 5.92 14.12 11.56
C VAL A 191 7.12 14.32 10.64
N LYS A 192 8.04 13.34 10.58
CA LYS A 192 9.24 13.40 9.72
C LYS A 192 8.91 13.44 8.22
N VAL A 193 7.78 12.85 7.83
CA VAL A 193 7.29 12.93 6.44
C VAL A 193 6.76 14.34 6.16
N ALA A 194 6.03 14.96 7.10
CA ALA A 194 5.55 16.33 6.94
C ALA A 194 6.72 17.32 6.84
N GLU A 195 7.75 17.15 7.67
CA GLU A 195 8.99 17.93 7.63
C GLU A 195 9.70 17.78 6.29
N TYR A 196 9.87 16.54 5.80
CA TYR A 196 10.48 16.24 4.51
C TYR A 196 9.74 16.90 3.34
N ILE A 197 8.41 16.77 3.30
CA ILE A 197 7.56 17.40 2.28
C ILE A 197 7.75 18.90 2.28
N LYS A 198 7.79 19.53 3.47
CA LYS A 198 7.98 20.96 3.63
C LYS A 198 9.38 21.42 3.18
N GLU A 199 10.42 20.72 3.62
CA GLU A 199 11.83 21.03 3.31
C GLU A 199 12.11 20.94 1.81
N LYS A 200 11.63 19.86 1.18
CA LYS A 200 11.77 19.62 -0.27
C LYS A 200 10.81 20.44 -1.13
N GLY A 201 9.84 21.12 -0.52
CA GLY A 201 8.82 21.86 -1.25
C GLY A 201 7.92 20.99 -2.13
N LEU A 202 7.73 19.71 -1.75
CA LEU A 202 6.93 18.76 -2.52
C LEU A 202 5.46 19.16 -2.54
N TYR A 203 4.77 18.85 -3.63
CA TYR A 203 3.33 19.10 -3.85
C TYR A 203 2.93 20.59 -3.91
N ARG A 204 3.86 21.54 -3.86
CA ARG A 204 3.53 22.97 -4.01
C ARG A 204 3.11 23.26 -5.43
N ARG A 205 2.07 24.08 -5.62
CA ARG A 205 1.77 24.64 -6.93
C ARG A 205 2.92 25.59 -7.30
N ASN A 206 3.53 25.36 -8.48
CA ASN A 206 4.48 26.32 -9.02
C ASN A 206 3.72 27.62 -9.29
N SER A 207 4.11 28.68 -8.60
CA SER A 207 3.58 30.03 -8.81
C SER A 207 4.02 30.68 -10.14
N ASP A 208 4.73 29.95 -11.01
CA ASP A 208 5.31 30.42 -12.26
C ASP A 208 4.53 29.96 -13.52
N GLY A 209 3.22 29.87 -13.44
CA GLY A 209 2.33 29.47 -14.54
C GLY A 209 1.45 30.58 -15.11
N ASP A 210 1.85 31.87 -14.97
CA ASP A 210 1.20 32.99 -15.63
C ASP A 210 2.27 33.89 -16.33
N ARG A 211 2.72 33.42 -17.52
CA ARG A 211 3.27 34.32 -18.56
C ARG A 211 3.03 33.72 -19.94
#